data_518ea80b32ac6cdce6e1ad31a917a32b
#
_entry.id   518ea80b32ac6cdce6e1ad31a917a32b
#
_cell.length_a   1.000
_cell.length_b   1.000
_cell.length_c   1.000
_cell.angle_alpha   90.00
_cell.angle_beta   90.00
_cell.angle_gamma   90.00
#
_symmetry.space_group_name_H-M   'P 1'
#
loop_
_entity.id
_entity.type
_entity.pdbx_description
1 polymer ?
#
loop_
_entity_poly.entity_id
_entity_poly.type
_entity_poly.pdbx_seq_one_letter_code
_entity_poly.pdbx_strand_id
1 'polypeptide(L)'
;TFKWRINVFLAVYIHIFRGLYFGSYKAPREMIWIIGLIIYLLMMATAFMGYVLPWGQMSFWGATVITNLFSAIPLIGESVTNWLWGGFSVDNPTLNRFYSLHYLLPFLTFGLVILHIWSLHIPGNNNPVGIDVKKGSNETMPFHPYMVMKDLTALLAFLLLFFGFVFFLPDFLGHPD
;
A
#
# COMPACT_ATOMS: atom_id res chain seq x y z
N THR A 1 -6.51 4.98 16.19
CA THR A 1 -6.44 5.07 14.72
C THR A 1 -5.11 4.60 14.13
N PHE A 2 -4.02 4.57 14.88
CA PHE A 2 -2.69 4.17 14.39
C PHE A 2 -2.56 2.64 14.12
N LYS A 3 -3.31 1.82 14.80
CA LYS A 3 -3.09 0.38 14.99
C LYS A 3 -3.64 -0.52 13.89
N TRP A 4 -4.66 -0.12 13.16
CA TRP A 4 -5.18 -0.91 12.01
C TRP A 4 -4.30 -0.83 10.76
N ARG A 5 -3.46 0.20 10.65
CA ARG A 5 -2.52 0.34 9.53
C ARG A 5 -1.52 -0.82 9.48
N ILE A 6 -1.09 -1.32 10.64
CA ILE A 6 -0.15 -2.45 10.73
C ILE A 6 -0.71 -3.70 10.05
N ASN A 7 -1.98 -4.03 10.28
CA ASN A 7 -2.60 -5.20 9.67
C ASN A 7 -2.68 -5.09 8.15
N VAL A 8 -2.98 -3.89 7.62
CA VAL A 8 -3.02 -3.66 6.17
C VAL A 8 -1.63 -3.80 5.57
N PHE A 9 -0.60 -3.19 6.17
CA PHE A 9 0.77 -3.33 5.69
C PHE A 9 1.28 -4.77 5.80
N LEU A 10 0.95 -5.50 6.87
CA LEU A 10 1.30 -6.90 7.02
C LEU A 10 0.71 -7.74 5.88
N ALA A 11 -0.57 -7.54 5.56
CA ALA A 11 -1.23 -8.23 4.44
C ALA A 11 -0.55 -7.89 3.10
N VAL A 12 -0.19 -6.63 2.88
CA VAL A 12 0.52 -6.19 1.67
C VAL A 12 1.92 -6.80 1.60
N TYR A 13 2.66 -6.87 2.69
CA TYR A 13 3.96 -7.54 2.71
C TYR A 13 3.85 -9.03 2.36
N ILE A 14 2.89 -9.74 2.93
CA ILE A 14 2.63 -11.15 2.60
C ILE A 14 2.28 -11.28 1.11
N HIS A 15 1.46 -10.36 0.58
CA HIS A 15 1.11 -10.31 -0.83
C HIS A 15 2.33 -10.10 -1.75
N ILE A 16 3.24 -9.20 -1.40
CA ILE A 16 4.49 -8.95 -2.13
C ILE A 16 5.41 -10.18 -2.04
N PHE A 17 5.59 -10.74 -0.85
CA PHE A 17 6.38 -11.96 -0.65
C PHE A 17 5.86 -13.14 -1.45
N ARG A 18 4.54 -13.31 -1.55
CA ARG A 18 3.92 -14.32 -2.40
C ARG A 18 4.31 -14.11 -3.87
N GLY A 19 4.27 -12.86 -4.34
CA GLY A 19 4.69 -12.51 -5.71
C GLY A 19 6.16 -12.83 -5.99
N LEU A 20 7.04 -12.55 -5.02
CA LEU A 20 8.46 -12.88 -5.12
C LEU A 20 8.71 -14.40 -5.07
N TYR A 21 8.08 -15.09 -4.12
CA TYR A 21 8.27 -16.52 -3.91
C TYR A 21 7.88 -17.36 -5.13
N PHE A 22 6.73 -17.05 -5.74
CA PHE A 22 6.22 -17.77 -6.92
C PHE A 22 6.67 -17.17 -8.25
N GLY A 23 7.54 -16.16 -8.25
CA GLY A 23 8.02 -15.52 -9.47
C GLY A 23 6.92 -14.80 -10.27
N SER A 24 5.84 -14.38 -9.62
CA SER A 24 4.68 -13.75 -10.28
C SER A 24 4.96 -12.34 -10.83
N TYR A 25 6.17 -11.83 -10.66
CA TYR A 25 6.66 -10.57 -11.23
C TYR A 25 7.28 -10.73 -12.62
N LYS A 26 7.51 -11.97 -13.07
CA LYS A 26 8.12 -12.27 -14.36
C LYS A 26 7.10 -12.21 -15.48
N ALA A 27 7.59 -12.20 -16.74
CA ALA A 27 6.75 -12.25 -17.92
C ALA A 27 5.69 -13.38 -17.82
N PRO A 28 4.46 -13.11 -18.23
CA PRO A 28 3.89 -11.87 -18.83
C PRO A 28 3.24 -10.92 -17.80
N ARG A 29 3.66 -10.93 -16.51
CA ARG A 29 2.97 -10.26 -15.39
C ARG A 29 3.73 -9.04 -14.85
N GLU A 30 4.70 -8.50 -15.61
CA GLU A 30 5.54 -7.37 -15.17
C GLU A 30 4.72 -6.11 -14.87
N MET A 31 3.72 -5.82 -15.72
CA MET A 31 2.87 -4.65 -15.52
C MET A 31 2.07 -4.71 -14.20
N ILE A 32 1.63 -5.90 -13.83
CA ILE A 32 0.95 -6.13 -12.55
C ILE A 32 1.89 -5.77 -11.39
N TRP A 33 3.14 -6.21 -11.48
CA TRP A 33 4.17 -5.93 -10.48
C TRP A 33 4.47 -4.44 -10.37
N ILE A 34 4.67 -3.75 -11.51
CA ILE A 34 4.97 -2.31 -11.54
C ILE A 34 3.83 -1.50 -10.93
N ILE A 35 2.58 -1.77 -11.32
CA ILE A 35 1.42 -1.08 -10.75
C ILE A 35 1.33 -1.35 -9.23
N GLY A 36 1.58 -2.59 -8.80
CA GLY A 36 1.63 -2.97 -7.40
C GLY A 36 2.68 -2.19 -6.60
N LEU A 37 3.88 -1.97 -7.16
CA LEU A 37 4.91 -1.15 -6.53
C LEU A 37 4.49 0.32 -6.40
N ILE A 38 3.83 0.87 -7.41
CA ILE A 38 3.31 2.24 -7.34
C ILE A 38 2.24 2.35 -6.23
N ILE A 39 1.33 1.38 -6.14
CA ILE A 39 0.33 1.30 -5.07
C ILE A 39 1.02 1.27 -3.69
N TYR A 40 2.05 0.44 -3.53
CA TYR A 40 2.80 0.33 -2.29
C TYR A 40 3.46 1.65 -1.88
N LEU A 41 4.10 2.37 -2.82
CA LEU A 41 4.68 3.68 -2.57
C LEU A 41 3.63 4.72 -2.16
N LEU A 42 2.47 4.74 -2.82
CA LEU A 42 1.36 5.63 -2.45
C LEU A 42 0.76 5.28 -1.08
N MET A 43 0.68 4.00 -0.74
CA MET A 43 0.27 3.58 0.60
C MET A 43 1.22 4.06 1.68
N MET A 44 2.55 3.95 1.45
CA MET A 44 3.55 4.46 2.40
C MET A 44 3.44 5.98 2.55
N ALA A 45 3.32 6.72 1.45
CA ALA A 45 3.12 8.16 1.46
C ALA A 45 1.83 8.56 2.21
N THR A 46 0.73 7.86 1.93
CA THR A 46 -0.56 8.08 2.62
C THR A 46 -0.45 7.84 4.11
N ALA A 47 0.18 6.73 4.52
CA ALA A 47 0.35 6.39 5.92
C ALA A 47 1.25 7.40 6.65
N PHE A 48 2.35 7.81 6.02
CA PHE A 48 3.26 8.81 6.56
C PHE A 48 2.55 10.16 6.78
N MET A 49 1.87 10.68 5.75
CA MET A 49 1.12 11.93 5.90
C MET A 49 0.05 11.83 6.97
N GLY A 50 -0.66 10.70 7.05
CA GLY A 50 -1.65 10.47 8.10
C GLY A 50 -1.06 10.41 9.52
N TYR A 51 0.20 9.99 9.67
CA TYR A 51 0.91 10.02 10.93
C TYR A 51 1.29 11.46 11.36
N VAL A 52 1.54 12.33 10.40
CA VAL A 52 1.86 13.73 10.67
C VAL A 52 0.64 14.53 11.13
N LEU A 53 -0.57 14.18 10.70
CA LEU A 53 -1.79 14.96 10.96
C LEU A 53 -2.15 15.21 12.44
N PRO A 54 -1.92 14.28 13.38
CA PRO A 54 -2.16 14.56 14.81
C PRO A 54 -1.30 15.68 15.37
N TRP A 55 -0.22 16.04 14.70
CA TRP A 55 0.67 17.16 15.02
C TRP A 55 1.28 17.10 16.42
N GLY A 56 1.50 15.88 16.94
CA GLY A 56 2.26 15.66 18.16
C GLY A 56 3.77 15.80 17.93
N GLN A 57 4.57 15.68 18.99
CA GLN A 57 6.03 15.79 18.89
C GLN A 57 6.64 14.77 17.93
N MET A 58 6.21 13.51 17.99
CA MET A 58 6.70 12.48 17.08
C MET A 58 6.28 12.73 15.63
N SER A 59 5.08 13.27 15.42
CA SER A 59 4.59 13.65 14.09
C SER A 59 5.45 14.77 13.48
N PHE A 60 5.73 15.80 14.27
CA PHE A 60 6.54 16.95 13.86
C PHE A 60 7.98 16.54 13.52
N TRP A 61 8.63 15.83 14.43
CA TRP A 61 10.02 15.39 14.23
C TRP A 61 10.12 14.34 13.13
N GLY A 62 9.16 13.43 13.03
CA GLY A 62 9.08 12.46 11.93
C GLY A 62 8.94 13.16 10.58
N ALA A 63 8.06 14.17 10.47
CA ALA A 63 7.92 14.98 9.28
C ALA A 63 9.23 15.69 8.92
N THR A 64 9.87 16.32 9.90
CA THR A 64 11.14 17.05 9.69
C THR A 64 12.23 16.14 9.16
N VAL A 65 12.45 14.98 9.78
CA VAL A 65 13.52 14.04 9.38
C VAL A 65 13.24 13.46 8.00
N ILE A 66 12.04 12.93 7.78
CA ILE A 66 11.70 12.23 6.51
C ILE A 66 11.68 13.20 5.33
N THR A 67 11.12 14.39 5.50
CA THR A 67 11.10 15.37 4.40
C THR A 67 12.46 16.00 4.14
N ASN A 68 13.30 16.11 5.16
CA ASN A 68 14.66 16.61 4.98
C ASN A 68 15.57 15.65 4.16
N LEU A 69 15.20 14.37 4.04
CA LEU A 69 15.93 13.45 3.16
C LEU A 69 15.93 13.91 1.69
N PHE A 70 14.92 14.66 1.26
CA PHE A 70 14.90 15.24 -0.08
C PHE A 70 16.00 16.26 -0.32
N SER A 71 16.52 16.91 0.74
CA SER A 71 17.65 17.85 0.62
C SER A 71 18.95 17.20 0.10
N ALA A 72 19.07 15.88 0.25
CA ALA A 72 20.21 15.11 -0.26
C ALA A 72 20.22 14.97 -1.80
N ILE A 73 19.16 15.37 -2.51
CA ILE A 73 19.13 15.33 -3.98
C ILE A 73 20.08 16.38 -4.52
N PRO A 74 21.11 16.00 -5.32
CA PRO A 74 22.06 16.96 -5.86
C PRO A 74 21.38 18.09 -6.65
N LEU A 75 21.86 19.31 -6.49
CA LEU A 75 21.46 20.55 -7.19
C LEU A 75 20.08 21.10 -6.83
N ILE A 76 19.07 20.26 -6.61
CA ILE A 76 17.68 20.71 -6.42
C ILE A 76 17.10 20.38 -5.05
N GLY A 77 17.81 19.62 -4.22
CA GLY A 77 17.28 19.04 -3.00
C GLY A 77 16.72 20.06 -2.02
N GLU A 78 17.47 21.15 -1.78
CA GLU A 78 17.02 22.23 -0.89
C GLU A 78 15.74 22.90 -1.42
N SER A 79 15.70 23.16 -2.72
CA SER A 79 14.50 23.76 -3.37
C SER A 79 13.29 22.84 -3.26
N VAL A 80 13.46 21.53 -3.44
CA VAL A 80 12.41 20.52 -3.30
C VAL A 80 11.92 20.46 -1.85
N THR A 81 12.83 20.49 -0.88
CA THR A 81 12.50 20.46 0.55
C THR A 81 11.70 21.71 0.95
N ASN A 82 12.16 22.90 0.58
CA ASN A 82 11.47 24.15 0.84
C ASN A 82 10.09 24.20 0.16
N TRP A 83 10.01 23.70 -1.06
CA TRP A 83 8.72 23.58 -1.75
C TRP A 83 7.78 22.61 -1.02
N LEU A 84 8.28 21.47 -0.53
CA LEU A 84 7.48 20.50 0.20
C LEU A 84 6.98 21.05 1.54
N TRP A 85 7.81 21.78 2.27
CA TRP A 85 7.43 22.44 3.51
C TRP A 85 6.49 23.64 3.28
N GLY A 86 6.63 24.31 2.16
CA GLY A 86 5.95 25.60 1.90
C GLY A 86 6.54 26.76 2.68
N GLY A 87 7.81 26.66 3.02
CA GLY A 87 8.59 27.59 3.81
C GLY A 87 9.99 27.05 4.05
N PHE A 88 10.64 27.53 5.09
CA PHE A 88 12.00 27.15 5.45
C PHE A 88 12.07 26.09 6.57
N SER A 89 10.92 25.67 7.06
CA SER A 89 10.79 24.64 8.11
C SER A 89 9.43 23.95 8.00
N VAL A 90 9.32 22.80 8.65
CA VAL A 90 8.03 22.11 8.83
C VAL A 90 7.14 22.96 9.72
N ASP A 91 5.98 23.39 9.22
CA ASP A 91 5.02 24.23 9.92
C ASP A 91 3.61 24.06 9.33
N ASN A 92 2.69 24.92 9.67
CA ASN A 92 1.29 24.91 9.23
C ASN A 92 1.09 24.75 7.72
N PRO A 93 1.89 25.39 6.83
CA PRO A 93 1.78 25.12 5.40
C PRO A 93 2.05 23.68 5.02
N THR A 94 3.01 23.02 5.69
CA THR A 94 3.31 21.59 5.50
C THR A 94 2.12 20.73 5.94
N LEU A 95 1.55 21.03 7.10
CA LEU A 95 0.41 20.29 7.65
C LEU A 95 -0.81 20.36 6.73
N ASN A 96 -1.13 21.52 6.19
CA ASN A 96 -2.25 21.72 5.27
C ASN A 96 -2.08 20.94 3.96
N ARG A 97 -0.88 20.91 3.41
CA ARG A 97 -0.56 20.11 2.21
C ARG A 97 -0.70 18.62 2.47
N PHE A 98 -0.18 18.15 3.61
CA PHE A 98 -0.26 16.75 4.00
C PHE A 98 -1.69 16.32 4.27
N TYR A 99 -2.52 17.19 4.84
CA TYR A 99 -3.95 16.93 4.98
C TYR A 99 -4.63 16.74 3.62
N SER A 100 -4.42 17.64 2.69
CA SER A 100 -5.02 17.58 1.35
C SER A 100 -4.56 16.33 0.59
N LEU A 101 -3.27 16.02 0.64
CA LEU A 101 -2.71 14.85 -0.02
C LEU A 101 -3.16 13.55 0.65
N HIS A 102 -3.22 13.51 1.98
CA HIS A 102 -3.73 12.35 2.72
C HIS A 102 -5.19 12.04 2.39
N TYR A 103 -5.99 13.07 2.13
CA TYR A 103 -7.36 12.89 1.65
C TYR A 103 -7.42 12.38 0.20
N LEU A 104 -6.58 12.91 -0.69
CA LEU A 104 -6.60 12.61 -2.12
C LEU A 104 -5.98 11.24 -2.47
N LEU A 105 -4.84 10.89 -1.86
CA LEU A 105 -4.06 9.71 -2.24
C LEU A 105 -4.80 8.38 -2.10
N PRO A 106 -5.66 8.15 -1.10
CA PRO A 106 -6.46 6.92 -1.02
C PRO A 106 -7.37 6.71 -2.24
N PHE A 107 -7.96 7.76 -2.79
CA PHE A 107 -8.80 7.65 -4.00
C PHE A 107 -7.96 7.33 -5.23
N LEU A 108 -6.78 7.95 -5.36
CA LEU A 108 -5.84 7.62 -6.43
C LEU A 108 -5.37 6.16 -6.30
N THR A 109 -5.04 5.73 -5.09
CA THR A 109 -4.64 4.34 -4.80
C THR A 109 -5.75 3.37 -5.17
N PHE A 110 -7.00 3.68 -4.84
CA PHE A 110 -8.16 2.86 -5.20
C PHE A 110 -8.32 2.73 -6.73
N GLY A 111 -8.15 3.82 -7.47
CA GLY A 111 -8.13 3.78 -8.93
C GLY A 111 -7.02 2.88 -9.50
N LEU A 112 -5.82 2.94 -8.90
CA LEU A 112 -4.71 2.07 -9.28
C LEU A 112 -4.95 0.60 -8.89
N VAL A 113 -5.67 0.32 -7.80
CA VAL A 113 -6.07 -1.05 -7.45
C VAL A 113 -6.99 -1.64 -8.52
N ILE A 114 -7.94 -0.87 -9.04
CA ILE A 114 -8.78 -1.31 -10.16
C ILE A 114 -7.91 -1.64 -11.38
N LEU A 115 -6.96 -0.78 -11.71
CA LEU A 115 -6.02 -1.02 -12.81
C LEU A 115 -5.13 -2.24 -12.57
N HIS A 116 -4.70 -2.48 -11.33
CA HIS A 116 -3.91 -3.63 -10.92
C HIS A 116 -4.65 -4.95 -11.16
N ILE A 117 -5.92 -5.00 -10.76
CA ILE A 117 -6.79 -6.16 -10.97
C ILE A 117 -7.12 -6.34 -12.47
N TRP A 118 -7.35 -5.26 -13.19
CA TRP A 118 -7.56 -5.33 -14.64
C TRP A 118 -6.33 -5.90 -15.35
N SER A 119 -5.13 -5.40 -15.01
CA SER A 119 -3.89 -5.93 -15.56
C SER A 119 -3.70 -7.42 -15.30
N LEU A 120 -4.18 -7.93 -14.15
CA LEU A 120 -4.17 -9.36 -13.83
C LEU A 120 -5.06 -10.17 -14.79
N HIS A 121 -6.20 -9.62 -15.21
CA HIS A 121 -7.13 -10.34 -16.08
C HIS A 121 -6.60 -10.56 -17.51
N ILE A 122 -5.58 -9.82 -17.93
CA ILE A 122 -4.98 -9.97 -19.27
C ILE A 122 -4.19 -11.28 -19.38
N PRO A 123 -3.11 -11.52 -18.59
CA PRO A 123 -2.38 -12.77 -18.61
C PRO A 123 -3.06 -13.88 -17.80
N GLY A 124 -3.93 -13.54 -16.84
CA GLY A 124 -4.52 -14.46 -15.89
C GLY A 124 -3.64 -14.77 -14.68
N ASN A 125 -4.16 -15.59 -13.77
CA ASN A 125 -3.48 -15.96 -12.54
C ASN A 125 -2.23 -16.80 -12.82
N ASN A 126 -1.22 -16.63 -11.96
CA ASN A 126 -0.08 -17.53 -11.88
C ASN A 126 -0.46 -18.82 -11.13
N ASN A 127 0.36 -19.86 -11.24
CA ASN A 127 0.24 -21.07 -10.44
C ASN A 127 1.58 -21.38 -9.74
N PRO A 128 1.59 -22.27 -8.72
CA PRO A 128 2.82 -22.57 -7.96
C PRO A 128 3.98 -23.11 -8.79
N VAL A 129 3.69 -23.76 -9.92
CA VAL A 129 4.71 -24.35 -10.80
C VAL A 129 5.24 -23.33 -11.81
N GLY A 130 4.50 -22.23 -12.06
CA GLY A 130 4.88 -21.18 -13.03
C GLY A 130 4.74 -21.58 -14.50
N ILE A 131 4.03 -22.66 -14.79
CA ILE A 131 3.77 -23.13 -16.16
C ILE A 131 2.43 -22.57 -16.63
N ASP A 132 2.44 -21.92 -17.79
CA ASP A 132 1.22 -21.37 -18.37
C ASP A 132 0.27 -22.48 -18.82
N VAL A 133 -0.97 -22.39 -18.37
CA VAL A 133 -2.04 -23.35 -18.71
C VAL A 133 -2.85 -22.81 -19.89
N LYS A 134 -3.08 -23.64 -20.90
CA LYS A 134 -3.89 -23.26 -22.07
C LYS A 134 -5.35 -23.04 -21.66
N LYS A 135 -5.92 -21.90 -22.05
CA LYS A 135 -7.34 -21.61 -21.83
C LYS A 135 -8.22 -22.73 -22.40
N GLY A 136 -9.17 -23.21 -21.60
CA GLY A 136 -10.10 -24.26 -22.01
C GLY A 136 -9.54 -25.69 -21.97
N SER A 137 -8.32 -25.89 -21.45
CA SER A 137 -7.80 -27.25 -21.20
C SER A 137 -8.48 -27.88 -19.97
N ASN A 138 -8.38 -29.22 -19.87
CA ASN A 138 -8.89 -29.96 -18.70
C ASN A 138 -8.14 -29.62 -17.40
N GLU A 139 -7.04 -28.88 -17.48
CA GLU A 139 -6.24 -28.39 -16.33
C GLU A 139 -6.76 -27.05 -15.77
N THR A 140 -7.78 -26.45 -16.40
CA THR A 140 -8.41 -25.21 -15.93
C THR A 140 -9.70 -25.49 -15.18
N MET A 141 -9.98 -24.68 -14.17
CA MET A 141 -11.27 -24.66 -13.50
C MET A 141 -11.99 -23.33 -13.72
N PRO A 142 -13.32 -23.30 -13.72
CA PRO A 142 -14.08 -22.06 -13.81
C PRO A 142 -13.69 -21.10 -12.68
N PHE A 143 -13.55 -19.80 -13.00
CA PHE A 143 -13.27 -18.80 -12.00
C PHE A 143 -14.42 -18.70 -10.97
N HIS A 144 -15.65 -18.65 -11.44
CA HIS A 144 -16.84 -18.73 -10.61
C HIS A 144 -17.43 -20.14 -10.64
N PRO A 145 -17.77 -20.76 -9.50
CA PRO A 145 -17.67 -20.22 -8.12
C PRO A 145 -16.33 -20.48 -7.42
N TYR A 146 -15.42 -21.27 -7.96
CA TYR A 146 -14.29 -21.83 -7.21
C TYR A 146 -13.31 -20.76 -6.70
N MET A 147 -12.75 -19.94 -7.60
CA MET A 147 -11.79 -18.89 -7.20
C MET A 147 -12.48 -17.77 -6.43
N VAL A 148 -13.71 -17.41 -6.80
CA VAL A 148 -14.51 -16.41 -6.09
C VAL A 148 -14.73 -16.80 -4.62
N MET A 149 -15.06 -18.07 -4.35
CA MET A 149 -15.26 -18.54 -2.97
C MET A 149 -13.94 -18.55 -2.17
N LYS A 150 -12.82 -18.88 -2.80
CA LYS A 150 -11.50 -18.81 -2.14
C LYS A 150 -11.12 -17.37 -1.78
N ASP A 151 -11.30 -16.44 -2.71
CA ASP A 151 -11.01 -15.02 -2.49
C ASP A 151 -11.92 -14.43 -1.40
N LEU A 152 -13.21 -14.75 -1.44
CA LEU A 152 -14.16 -14.33 -0.40
C LEU A 152 -13.78 -14.88 0.99
N THR A 153 -13.38 -16.14 1.06
CA THR A 153 -12.96 -16.76 2.33
C THR A 153 -11.71 -16.07 2.88
N ALA A 154 -10.72 -15.78 2.03
CA ALA A 154 -9.51 -15.07 2.43
C ALA A 154 -9.83 -13.64 2.91
N LEU A 155 -10.71 -12.93 2.20
CA LEU A 155 -11.16 -11.59 2.58
C LEU A 155 -11.89 -11.61 3.93
N LEU A 156 -12.81 -12.54 4.13
CA LEU A 156 -13.57 -12.67 5.39
C LEU A 156 -12.64 -13.02 6.56
N ALA A 157 -11.67 -13.91 6.37
CA ALA A 157 -10.68 -14.23 7.38
C ALA A 157 -9.82 -13.01 7.76
N PHE A 158 -9.38 -12.23 6.76
CA PHE A 158 -8.67 -10.98 7.01
C PHE A 158 -9.54 -9.97 7.78
N LEU A 159 -10.79 -9.77 7.37
CA LEU A 159 -11.71 -8.84 8.03
C LEU A 159 -12.03 -9.27 9.46
N LEU A 160 -12.15 -10.58 9.72
CA LEU A 160 -12.35 -11.10 11.06
C LEU A 160 -11.17 -10.75 11.98
N LEU A 161 -9.94 -10.99 11.53
CA LEU A 161 -8.73 -10.60 12.27
C LEU A 161 -8.64 -9.09 12.45
N PHE A 162 -8.86 -8.34 11.38
CA PHE A 162 -8.81 -6.88 11.37
C PHE A 162 -9.79 -6.28 12.40
N PHE A 163 -11.06 -6.67 12.35
CA PHE A 163 -12.06 -6.20 13.29
C PHE A 163 -11.84 -6.73 14.70
N GLY A 164 -11.28 -7.93 14.85
CA GLY A 164 -10.84 -8.45 16.13
C GLY A 164 -9.85 -7.52 16.82
N PHE A 165 -8.80 -7.08 16.10
CA PHE A 165 -7.85 -6.11 16.64
C PHE A 165 -8.47 -4.73 16.88
N VAL A 166 -9.33 -4.25 15.97
CA VAL A 166 -9.96 -2.93 16.08
C VAL A 166 -10.88 -2.82 17.30
N PHE A 167 -11.71 -3.83 17.55
CA PHE A 167 -12.76 -3.75 18.57
C PHE A 167 -12.37 -4.38 19.90
N PHE A 168 -11.57 -5.43 19.91
CA PHE A 168 -11.27 -6.19 21.13
C PHE A 168 -9.85 -6.01 21.64
N LEU A 169 -8.90 -5.66 20.78
CA LEU A 169 -7.49 -5.49 21.13
C LEU A 169 -6.91 -4.16 20.58
N PRO A 170 -7.58 -3.01 20.85
CA PRO A 170 -7.18 -1.75 20.22
C PRO A 170 -5.77 -1.29 20.62
N ASP A 171 -5.25 -1.73 21.77
CA ASP A 171 -3.96 -1.29 22.30
C ASP A 171 -2.83 -2.31 22.13
N PHE A 172 -3.14 -3.49 21.60
CA PHE A 172 -2.16 -4.58 21.52
C PHE A 172 -1.01 -4.33 20.52
N LEU A 173 -1.27 -3.67 19.38
CA LEU A 173 -0.30 -3.44 18.32
C LEU A 173 0.28 -2.01 18.27
N GLY A 174 0.15 -1.23 19.30
CA GLY A 174 0.60 0.16 19.27
C GLY A 174 1.22 0.64 20.57
N HIS A 175 2.03 1.69 20.45
CA HIS A 175 2.54 2.39 21.61
C HIS A 175 1.40 3.12 22.32
N PRO A 176 1.38 3.20 23.66
CA PRO A 176 0.30 3.82 24.43
C PRO A 176 0.24 5.36 24.33
N ASP A 177 1.15 6.03 23.67
CA ASP A 177 1.22 7.49 23.53
C ASP A 177 0.26 8.06 22.50
#